data_fa220b768b0441ef0e781ec8f110eb5e
#
_entry.id   fa220b768b0441ef0e781ec8f110eb5e
#
_cell.length_a   1.000
_cell.length_b   1.000
_cell.length_c   1.000
_cell.angle_alpha   90.00
_cell.angle_beta   90.00
_cell.angle_gamma   90.00
#
_symmetry.space_group_name_H-M   'P 1'
#
loop_
_entity.id
_entity.type
_entity.pdbx_description
1 polymer ?
#
loop_
_entity_poly.entity_id
_entity_poly.type
_entity_poly.pdbx_seq_one_letter_code
_entity_poly.pdbx_strand_id
1 'polypeptide(L)'
;MRCNQPRVGVFVVRGQQGVELLVIFATALAIFIIFYTLFAQQYSESAKKRAQVEAVNLADRFAEEINIAARAGDGYERRITYPRTIAGAEEYSLEINNASGSVDVAVVLGPGNIFYYSSPTLTRNITGENMYASPRGFYVEITRGYAFIENRNGEIVVRQLRVS
;
A
#
# COMPACT_ATOMS: atom_id res chain seq x y z
N MET A 1 -40.65 79.28 -1.57
CA MET A 1 -40.95 77.90 -1.10
C MET A 1 -40.03 76.95 -1.75
N ARG A 2 -39.03 76.37 -1.01
CA ARG A 2 -38.13 75.35 -1.51
C ARG A 2 -38.59 73.98 -1.00
N CYS A 3 -39.08 73.13 -1.92
CA CYS A 3 -39.42 71.74 -1.60
C CYS A 3 -38.16 70.97 -1.31
N ASN A 4 -38.10 70.43 -0.08
CA ASN A 4 -37.08 69.55 0.37
C ASN A 4 -37.48 68.11 -0.03
N GLN A 5 -36.78 67.49 -1.04
CA GLN A 5 -37.04 66.10 -1.42
C GLN A 5 -36.18 65.18 -0.50
N PRO A 6 -36.79 64.14 0.09
CA PRO A 6 -36.05 63.21 0.92
C PRO A 6 -35.19 62.28 0.03
N ARG A 7 -33.87 62.22 0.29
CA ARG A 7 -32.95 61.23 -0.26
C ARG A 7 -33.11 59.87 0.44
N VAL A 8 -34.03 59.05 -0.05
CA VAL A 8 -34.31 57.70 0.55
C VAL A 8 -33.76 56.55 -0.30
N GLY A 9 -33.07 56.78 -1.44
CA GLY A 9 -32.83 55.74 -2.42
C GLY A 9 -31.46 55.07 -2.42
N VAL A 10 -30.47 55.49 -1.62
CA VAL A 10 -29.05 55.02 -1.82
C VAL A 10 -28.61 53.90 -0.89
N PHE A 11 -29.28 53.70 0.22
CA PHE A 11 -28.84 52.65 1.21
C PHE A 11 -29.29 51.23 0.90
N VAL A 12 -30.42 51.03 0.21
CA VAL A 12 -30.97 49.70 -0.07
C VAL A 12 -30.15 48.94 -1.12
N VAL A 13 -29.63 49.64 -2.14
CA VAL A 13 -28.88 49.02 -3.25
C VAL A 13 -27.54 48.45 -2.82
N ARG A 14 -26.84 49.08 -1.87
CA ARG A 14 -25.52 48.60 -1.36
C ARG A 14 -25.65 47.37 -0.50
N GLY A 15 -26.72 47.17 0.24
CA GLY A 15 -26.96 45.96 1.06
C GLY A 15 -27.24 44.74 0.20
N GLN A 16 -27.96 44.89 -0.89
CA GLN A 16 -28.33 43.79 -1.79
C GLN A 16 -27.09 43.23 -2.53
N GLN A 17 -26.19 44.10 -3.02
CA GLN A 17 -24.95 43.67 -3.67
C GLN A 17 -24.02 42.87 -2.71
N GLY A 18 -24.00 43.21 -1.43
CA GLY A 18 -23.22 42.47 -0.43
C GLY A 18 -23.73 41.06 -0.18
N VAL A 19 -25.08 40.88 -0.16
CA VAL A 19 -25.73 39.58 0.00
C VAL A 19 -25.52 38.70 -1.22
N GLU A 20 -25.66 39.24 -2.42
CA GLU A 20 -25.42 38.51 -3.68
C GLU A 20 -23.96 37.98 -3.75
N LEU A 21 -22.99 38.80 -3.42
CA LEU A 21 -21.59 38.40 -3.36
C LEU A 21 -21.33 37.27 -2.34
N LEU A 22 -21.94 37.35 -1.16
CA LEU A 22 -21.85 36.34 -0.12
C LEU A 22 -22.44 35.00 -0.58
N VAL A 23 -23.59 35.01 -1.27
CA VAL A 23 -24.22 33.80 -1.81
C VAL A 23 -23.36 33.17 -2.89
N ILE A 24 -22.79 33.95 -3.79
CA ILE A 24 -21.87 33.46 -4.83
C ILE A 24 -20.63 32.81 -4.19
N PHE A 25 -20.03 33.49 -3.21
CA PHE A 25 -18.86 32.97 -2.52
C PHE A 25 -19.16 31.68 -1.74
N ALA A 26 -20.28 31.63 -1.01
CA ALA A 26 -20.71 30.45 -0.28
C ALA A 26 -20.96 29.27 -1.22
N THR A 27 -21.58 29.51 -2.36
CA THR A 27 -21.84 28.48 -3.38
C THR A 27 -20.52 27.96 -3.98
N ALA A 28 -19.58 28.85 -4.33
CA ALA A 28 -18.27 28.48 -4.84
C ALA A 28 -17.49 27.65 -3.81
N LEU A 29 -17.53 28.04 -2.54
CA LEU A 29 -16.88 27.31 -1.44
C LEU A 29 -17.49 25.90 -1.26
N ALA A 30 -18.82 25.79 -1.31
CA ALA A 30 -19.51 24.51 -1.21
C ALA A 30 -19.11 23.56 -2.35
N ILE A 31 -19.07 24.05 -3.58
CA ILE A 31 -18.61 23.29 -4.75
C ILE A 31 -17.15 22.86 -4.55
N PHE A 32 -16.28 23.75 -4.11
CA PHE A 32 -14.87 23.43 -3.86
C PHE A 32 -14.69 22.32 -2.81
N ILE A 33 -15.44 22.36 -1.71
CA ILE A 33 -15.42 21.32 -0.68
C ILE A 33 -15.85 19.97 -1.25
N ILE A 34 -16.89 19.93 -2.07
CA ILE A 34 -17.36 18.70 -2.72
C ILE A 34 -16.27 18.12 -3.62
N PHE A 35 -15.68 18.93 -4.49
CA PHE A 35 -14.58 18.49 -5.36
C PHE A 35 -13.37 17.99 -4.56
N TYR A 36 -12.98 18.71 -3.51
CA TYR A 36 -11.88 18.34 -2.66
C TYR A 36 -12.09 16.96 -2.01
N THR A 37 -13.28 16.72 -1.47
CA THR A 37 -13.60 15.41 -0.84
C THR A 37 -13.59 14.26 -1.84
N LEU A 38 -14.15 14.45 -3.03
CA LEU A 38 -14.13 13.46 -4.09
C LEU A 38 -12.72 13.16 -4.57
N PHE A 39 -11.88 14.19 -4.71
CA PHE A 39 -10.49 14.03 -5.13
C PHE A 39 -9.65 13.28 -4.08
N ALA A 40 -9.84 13.61 -2.80
CA ALA A 40 -9.18 12.94 -1.70
C ALA A 40 -9.54 11.45 -1.63
N GLN A 41 -10.81 11.10 -1.85
CA GLN A 41 -11.26 9.71 -1.91
C GLN A 41 -10.60 8.94 -3.06
N GLN A 42 -10.62 9.50 -4.28
CA GLN A 42 -9.98 8.86 -5.44
C GLN A 42 -8.48 8.64 -5.26
N TYR A 43 -7.81 9.62 -4.63
CA TYR A 43 -6.38 9.49 -4.33
C TYR A 43 -6.10 8.32 -3.36
N SER A 44 -6.89 8.22 -2.30
CA SER A 44 -6.78 7.13 -1.32
C SER A 44 -7.03 5.76 -1.95
N GLU A 45 -8.07 5.62 -2.77
CA GLU A 45 -8.36 4.36 -3.47
C GLU A 45 -7.25 3.97 -4.45
N SER A 46 -6.71 4.94 -5.18
CA SER A 46 -5.60 4.70 -6.10
C SER A 46 -4.33 4.23 -5.37
N ALA A 47 -4.04 4.80 -4.19
CA ALA A 47 -2.93 4.37 -3.36
C ALA A 47 -3.09 2.93 -2.88
N LYS A 48 -4.31 2.55 -2.42
CA LYS A 48 -4.63 1.17 -2.01
C LYS A 48 -4.47 0.17 -3.15
N LYS A 49 -4.95 0.49 -4.36
CA LYS A 49 -4.77 -0.36 -5.54
C LYS A 49 -3.31 -0.56 -5.90
N ARG A 50 -2.47 0.48 -5.81
CA ARG A 50 -1.02 0.37 -6.03
C ARG A 50 -0.38 -0.55 -4.99
N ALA A 51 -0.75 -0.43 -3.71
CA ALA A 51 -0.25 -1.31 -2.67
C ALA A 51 -0.61 -2.78 -2.93
N GLN A 52 -1.83 -3.06 -3.39
CA GLN A 52 -2.24 -4.43 -3.76
C GLN A 52 -1.40 -4.98 -4.92
N VAL A 53 -1.20 -4.21 -5.98
CA VAL A 53 -0.38 -4.62 -7.14
C VAL A 53 1.08 -4.86 -6.72
N GLU A 54 1.63 -4.01 -5.87
CA GLU A 54 3.00 -4.18 -5.36
C GLU A 54 3.14 -5.44 -4.49
N ALA A 55 2.13 -5.74 -3.66
CA ALA A 55 2.08 -6.96 -2.86
C ALA A 55 2.03 -8.23 -3.73
N VAL A 56 1.20 -8.24 -4.78
CA VAL A 56 1.13 -9.34 -5.76
C VAL A 56 2.49 -9.53 -6.43
N ASN A 57 3.09 -8.47 -6.97
CA ASN A 57 4.39 -8.53 -7.62
C ASN A 57 5.50 -9.02 -6.68
N LEU A 58 5.42 -8.64 -5.40
CA LEU A 58 6.38 -9.07 -4.38
C LEU A 58 6.28 -10.57 -4.12
N ALA A 59 5.08 -11.09 -3.90
CA ALA A 59 4.84 -12.52 -3.69
C ALA A 59 5.26 -13.35 -4.89
N ASP A 60 4.87 -12.92 -6.11
CA ASP A 60 5.21 -13.62 -7.35
C ASP A 60 6.72 -13.66 -7.58
N ARG A 61 7.43 -12.56 -7.36
CA ARG A 61 8.89 -12.51 -7.47
C ARG A 61 9.58 -13.44 -6.49
N PHE A 62 9.11 -13.51 -5.25
CA PHE A 62 9.68 -14.44 -4.26
C PHE A 62 9.40 -15.89 -4.64
N ALA A 63 8.16 -16.21 -5.02
CA ALA A 63 7.79 -17.56 -5.46
C ALA A 63 8.55 -17.99 -6.71
N GLU A 64 8.70 -17.08 -7.69
CA GLU A 64 9.47 -17.36 -8.91
C GLU A 64 10.94 -17.61 -8.60
N GLU A 65 11.55 -16.83 -7.71
CA GLU A 65 12.96 -17.01 -7.33
C GLU A 65 13.18 -18.33 -6.60
N ILE A 66 12.26 -18.73 -5.71
CA ILE A 66 12.25 -20.05 -5.07
C ILE A 66 12.11 -21.16 -6.14
N ASN A 67 11.24 -20.96 -7.10
CA ASN A 67 11.01 -21.92 -8.18
C ASN A 67 12.23 -22.04 -9.12
N ILE A 68 12.93 -20.94 -9.37
CA ILE A 68 14.19 -20.95 -10.12
C ILE A 68 15.25 -21.71 -9.33
N ALA A 69 15.41 -21.44 -8.04
CA ALA A 69 16.36 -22.15 -7.19
C ALA A 69 16.08 -23.67 -7.15
N ALA A 70 14.80 -24.06 -7.08
CA ALA A 70 14.40 -25.46 -7.09
C ALA A 70 14.73 -26.18 -8.41
N ARG A 71 14.62 -25.47 -9.55
CA ARG A 71 14.95 -26.02 -10.88
C ARG A 71 16.45 -26.00 -11.19
N ALA A 72 17.15 -24.97 -10.72
CA ALA A 72 18.58 -24.85 -10.97
C ALA A 72 19.42 -25.91 -10.24
N GLY A 73 18.91 -26.43 -9.12
CA GLY A 73 19.57 -27.48 -8.34
C GLY A 73 20.61 -26.94 -7.36
N ASP A 74 21.40 -27.88 -6.86
CA ASP A 74 22.39 -27.61 -5.81
C ASP A 74 23.44 -26.57 -6.22
N GLY A 75 23.81 -25.72 -5.27
CA GLY A 75 24.77 -24.63 -5.47
C GLY A 75 24.19 -23.33 -6.05
N TYR A 76 22.88 -23.28 -6.35
CA TYR A 76 22.25 -22.02 -6.70
C TYR A 76 22.19 -21.09 -5.49
N GLU A 77 22.64 -19.85 -5.64
CA GLU A 77 22.49 -18.79 -4.65
C GLU A 77 22.16 -17.47 -5.34
N ARG A 78 21.13 -16.78 -4.83
CA ARG A 78 20.78 -15.45 -5.30
C ARG A 78 20.26 -14.56 -4.18
N ARG A 79 20.65 -13.30 -4.25
CA ARG A 79 20.11 -12.25 -3.37
C ARG A 79 18.85 -11.65 -4.01
N ILE A 80 17.74 -11.65 -3.27
CA ILE A 80 16.52 -10.95 -3.60
C ILE A 80 16.37 -9.72 -2.71
N THR A 81 15.96 -8.60 -3.31
CA THR A 81 15.68 -7.36 -2.59
C THR A 81 14.18 -7.07 -2.60
N TYR A 82 13.67 -6.51 -1.52
CA TYR A 82 12.27 -6.14 -1.37
C TYR A 82 12.16 -4.80 -0.64
N PRO A 83 11.05 -4.06 -0.85
CA PRO A 83 10.84 -2.78 -0.21
C PRO A 83 10.64 -2.97 1.31
N ARG A 84 11.09 -2.02 2.10
CA ARG A 84 10.81 -2.01 3.55
C ARG A 84 9.40 -1.55 3.86
N THR A 85 8.80 -0.80 2.95
CA THR A 85 7.43 -0.28 3.04
C THR A 85 6.79 -0.35 1.67
N ILE A 86 5.49 -0.61 1.61
CA ILE A 86 4.68 -0.56 0.40
C ILE A 86 3.90 0.75 0.41
N ALA A 87 4.02 1.56 -0.66
CA ALA A 87 3.34 2.85 -0.75
C ALA A 87 1.82 2.68 -0.76
N GLY A 88 1.12 3.33 0.19
CA GLY A 88 -0.32 3.21 0.36
C GLY A 88 -0.77 2.10 1.32
N ALA A 89 0.19 1.40 1.93
CA ALA A 89 -0.03 0.46 3.01
C ALA A 89 0.43 1.04 4.35
N GLU A 90 -0.24 0.68 5.44
CA GLU A 90 0.21 0.99 6.81
C GLU A 90 1.33 0.04 7.23
N GLU A 91 1.16 -1.24 6.90
CA GLU A 91 2.08 -2.33 7.21
C GLU A 91 1.93 -3.45 6.19
N TYR A 92 2.98 -4.26 6.02
CA TYR A 92 2.86 -5.52 5.30
C TYR A 92 3.69 -6.62 5.97
N SER A 93 3.31 -7.87 5.70
CA SER A 93 4.06 -9.06 6.12
C SER A 93 4.28 -9.99 4.93
N LEU A 94 5.41 -10.68 4.95
CA LEU A 94 5.79 -11.68 3.95
C LEU A 94 6.06 -12.99 4.69
N GLU A 95 5.26 -14.01 4.41
CA GLU A 95 5.36 -15.36 4.99
C GLU A 95 5.69 -16.37 3.90
N ILE A 96 6.65 -17.24 4.15
CA ILE A 96 6.88 -18.41 3.32
C ILE A 96 6.18 -19.58 4.01
N ASN A 97 5.13 -20.07 3.37
CA ASN A 97 4.22 -21.06 3.92
C ASN A 97 4.56 -22.46 3.39
N ASN A 98 5.26 -23.26 4.19
CA ASN A 98 5.66 -24.61 3.83
C ASN A 98 4.49 -25.59 3.82
N ALA A 99 3.43 -25.34 4.59
CA ALA A 99 2.27 -26.20 4.64
C ALA A 99 1.49 -26.20 3.32
N SER A 100 1.30 -25.04 2.71
CA SER A 100 0.64 -24.89 1.41
C SER A 100 1.62 -24.97 0.24
N GLY A 101 2.89 -24.65 0.42
CA GLY A 101 3.87 -24.45 -0.64
C GLY A 101 3.58 -23.13 -1.37
N SER A 102 3.61 -22.03 -0.65
CA SER A 102 3.31 -20.72 -1.18
C SER A 102 4.11 -19.61 -0.49
N VAL A 103 4.20 -18.49 -1.16
CA VAL A 103 4.64 -17.22 -0.59
C VAL A 103 3.41 -16.34 -0.38
N ASP A 104 3.13 -16.03 0.87
CA ASP A 104 1.95 -15.31 1.30
C ASP A 104 2.33 -13.87 1.67
N VAL A 105 1.63 -12.89 1.12
CA VAL A 105 1.77 -11.47 1.46
C VAL A 105 0.46 -10.95 2.02
N ALA A 106 0.53 -10.32 3.19
CA ALA A 106 -0.58 -9.60 3.78
C ALA A 106 -0.23 -8.12 3.86
N VAL A 107 -1.14 -7.26 3.42
CA VAL A 107 -0.97 -5.79 3.40
C VAL A 107 -2.13 -5.13 4.12
N VAL A 108 -1.83 -4.30 5.12
CA VAL A 108 -2.80 -3.50 5.87
C VAL A 108 -3.03 -2.18 5.12
N LEU A 109 -4.24 -2.02 4.58
CA LEU A 109 -4.64 -0.85 3.77
C LEU A 109 -5.45 0.19 4.56
N GLY A 110 -5.60 -0.03 5.86
CA GLY A 110 -6.35 0.79 6.80
C GLY A 110 -7.10 -0.05 7.83
N PRO A 111 -7.78 0.57 8.79
CA PRO A 111 -8.48 -0.13 9.87
C PRO A 111 -9.45 -1.19 9.36
N GLY A 112 -9.19 -2.46 9.69
CA GLY A 112 -10.03 -3.58 9.28
C GLY A 112 -9.96 -3.97 7.79
N ASN A 113 -9.09 -3.34 7.01
CA ASN A 113 -8.92 -3.64 5.58
C ASN A 113 -7.55 -4.26 5.34
N ILE A 114 -7.49 -5.59 5.27
CA ILE A 114 -6.27 -6.35 5.01
C ILE A 114 -6.43 -7.06 3.67
N PHE A 115 -5.48 -6.86 2.79
CA PHE A 115 -5.38 -7.57 1.51
C PHE A 115 -4.42 -8.75 1.68
N TYR A 116 -4.84 -9.94 1.26
CA TYR A 116 -4.03 -11.16 1.26
C TYR A 116 -3.83 -11.66 -0.16
N TYR A 117 -2.60 -12.05 -0.45
CA TYR A 117 -2.27 -12.71 -1.71
C TYR A 117 -1.27 -13.84 -1.46
N SER A 118 -1.42 -14.94 -2.22
CA SER A 118 -0.61 -16.14 -2.09
C SER A 118 -0.12 -16.57 -3.49
N SER A 119 1.18 -16.72 -3.65
CA SER A 119 1.82 -17.18 -4.89
C SER A 119 2.42 -18.57 -4.69
N PRO A 120 2.10 -19.57 -5.54
CA PRO A 120 2.52 -20.96 -5.33
C PRO A 120 4.00 -21.18 -5.60
N THR A 121 4.63 -22.08 -4.84
CA THR A 121 5.99 -22.58 -5.07
C THR A 121 5.96 -24.02 -5.56
N LEU A 122 6.97 -24.43 -6.33
CA LEU A 122 7.12 -25.79 -6.84
C LEU A 122 7.52 -26.80 -5.76
N THR A 123 8.08 -26.33 -4.67
CA THR A 123 8.55 -27.17 -3.56
C THR A 123 8.01 -26.67 -2.23
N ARG A 124 7.83 -27.60 -1.31
CA ARG A 124 7.55 -27.32 0.11
C ARG A 124 8.77 -27.54 1.00
N ASN A 125 9.85 -28.08 0.43
CA ASN A 125 11.09 -28.28 1.14
C ASN A 125 11.89 -26.97 1.20
N ILE A 126 11.37 -26.03 2.02
CA ILE A 126 11.93 -24.69 2.17
C ILE A 126 12.21 -24.46 3.65
N THR A 127 13.42 -24.04 3.99
CA THR A 127 13.83 -23.68 5.34
C THR A 127 14.20 -22.21 5.45
N GLY A 128 13.95 -21.62 6.61
CA GLY A 128 14.28 -20.24 6.94
C GLY A 128 15.45 -20.16 7.92
N GLU A 129 16.55 -19.50 7.55
CA GLU A 129 17.66 -19.20 8.46
C GLU A 129 17.62 -17.74 8.93
N ASN A 130 17.67 -17.53 10.24
CA ASN A 130 17.58 -16.21 10.89
C ASN A 130 16.25 -15.46 10.60
N MET A 131 15.16 -16.20 10.59
CA MET A 131 13.80 -15.72 10.39
C MET A 131 12.89 -16.07 11.56
N TYR A 132 11.74 -15.44 11.66
CA TYR A 132 10.76 -15.74 12.70
C TYR A 132 9.89 -16.92 12.29
N ALA A 133 9.83 -17.95 13.13
CA ALA A 133 8.96 -19.10 12.90
C ALA A 133 7.49 -18.69 12.93
N SER A 134 6.69 -19.26 12.02
CA SER A 134 5.24 -19.20 12.01
C SER A 134 4.66 -20.63 12.14
N PRO A 135 3.38 -20.79 12.49
CA PRO A 135 2.74 -22.11 12.52
C PRO A 135 2.71 -22.81 11.16
N ARG A 136 2.88 -22.09 10.05
CA ARG A 136 2.79 -22.61 8.68
C ARG A 136 4.13 -22.58 7.94
N GLY A 137 5.15 -21.93 8.52
CA GLY A 137 6.45 -21.75 7.90
C GLY A 137 7.28 -20.69 8.62
N PHE A 138 7.61 -19.58 7.96
CA PHE A 138 8.40 -18.53 8.58
C PHE A 138 8.14 -17.15 7.92
N TYR A 139 8.28 -16.09 8.73
CA TYR A 139 8.18 -14.71 8.30
C TYR A 139 9.54 -14.16 7.88
N VAL A 140 9.55 -13.48 6.74
CA VAL A 140 10.71 -12.71 6.28
C VAL A 140 10.71 -11.37 7.00
N GLU A 141 11.84 -11.00 7.62
CA GLU A 141 11.99 -9.72 8.30
C GLU A 141 12.12 -8.58 7.28
N ILE A 142 11.05 -7.83 7.10
CA ILE A 142 10.94 -6.78 6.06
C ILE A 142 11.91 -5.61 6.27
N THR A 143 12.29 -5.33 7.52
CA THR A 143 13.20 -4.23 7.86
C THR A 143 14.59 -4.36 7.24
N ARG A 144 15.01 -5.58 6.92
CA ARG A 144 16.31 -5.87 6.29
C ARG A 144 16.35 -5.49 4.81
N GLY A 145 15.23 -5.57 4.09
CA GLY A 145 15.10 -5.20 2.70
C GLY A 145 15.76 -6.18 1.70
N TYR A 146 16.30 -7.31 2.17
CA TYR A 146 16.88 -8.35 1.33
C TYR A 146 16.92 -9.71 2.02
N ALA A 147 16.93 -10.78 1.21
CA ALA A 147 17.18 -12.15 1.64
C ALA A 147 18.03 -12.86 0.57
N PHE A 148 18.65 -13.96 0.96
CA PHE A 148 19.32 -14.88 0.04
C PHE A 148 18.47 -16.12 -0.11
N ILE A 149 18.34 -16.61 -1.34
CA ILE A 149 17.68 -17.86 -1.67
C ILE A 149 18.76 -18.78 -2.23
N GLU A 150 18.94 -19.92 -1.61
CA GLU A 150 19.99 -20.89 -1.89
C GLU A 150 19.38 -22.29 -2.04
N ASN A 151 19.91 -23.10 -2.94
CA ASN A 151 19.59 -24.52 -3.01
C ASN A 151 20.76 -25.33 -2.44
N ARG A 152 20.53 -26.04 -1.36
CA ARG A 152 21.49 -26.94 -0.71
C ARG A 152 20.97 -28.37 -0.78
N ASN A 153 21.52 -29.18 -1.66
CA ASN A 153 21.16 -30.61 -1.81
C ASN A 153 19.64 -30.83 -2.06
N GLY A 154 18.98 -29.95 -2.83
CA GLY A 154 17.56 -30.06 -3.11
C GLY A 154 16.63 -29.42 -2.05
N GLU A 155 17.17 -28.85 -1.01
CA GLU A 155 16.46 -28.02 -0.03
C GLU A 155 16.64 -26.56 -0.35
N ILE A 156 15.57 -25.81 -0.38
CA ILE A 156 15.63 -24.36 -0.59
C ILE A 156 15.80 -23.68 0.77
N VAL A 157 16.92 -23.00 0.95
CA VAL A 157 17.22 -22.24 2.15
C VAL A 157 17.02 -20.76 1.87
N VAL A 158 16.08 -20.13 2.57
CA VAL A 158 15.90 -18.68 2.55
C VAL A 158 16.57 -18.12 3.80
N ARG A 159 17.60 -17.31 3.59
CA ARG A 159 18.45 -16.83 4.69
C ARG A 159 18.50 -15.32 4.74
N GLN A 160 18.47 -14.77 5.94
CA GLN A 160 18.78 -13.36 6.21
C GLN A 160 20.04 -13.24 7.06
N LEU A 161 20.91 -12.28 6.74
CA LEU A 161 22.13 -12.09 7.53
C LEU A 161 21.78 -11.56 8.92
N ARG A 162 22.37 -12.11 9.96
CA ARG A 162 22.24 -11.59 11.32
C ARG A 162 22.92 -10.22 11.37
N VAL A 163 22.20 -9.19 11.81
CA VAL A 163 22.85 -7.92 12.18
C VAL A 163 23.45 -8.15 13.57
N SER A 164 24.75 -8.09 13.63
CA SER A 164 25.50 -8.12 14.90
C SER A 164 25.35 -6.80 15.65
#